data_13a10d4f545495b7c559ac48d36c720e
#
_entry.id   13a10d4f545495b7c559ac48d36c720e
#
_cell.length_a   1.000
_cell.length_b   1.000
_cell.length_c   1.000
_cell.angle_alpha   90.00
_cell.angle_beta   90.00
_cell.angle_gamma   90.00
#
_symmetry.space_group_name_H-M   'P 1'
#
loop_
_entity.id
_entity.type
_entity.pdbx_description
1 polymer ?
#
loop_
_entity_poly.entity_id
_entity_poly.type
_entity_poly.pdbx_seq_one_letter_code
_entity_poly.pdbx_strand_id
1 'polypeptide(L)'
;MRIAILHNHDHALLEDDPGREAREDVVRVAAAMHRVLSQGPKSKHTVKLVAVEQDLFGIQETLSAEKPDVVLNLCESLAADARGEMLMPALLDLMQVPYTGSSALSLALSLHKNKAKEILRARGVPTPEFCIVEHVEDLTRVDLPFPLIVKPSREDASMGIDFDSVVNTRQQLGRAVTKVLRTFRQPALVERFIEGREVYVPLLGNNPRRALPLSEIRFGNAFAGKPNVVSYKAKWDLTSAECIESPSAPAQLPRDVEARCIEVASAAFEALECRDYGRVDLRVDAAGNPFVIDINPNCDLHPQAGFAKAAEAAGLSYADLALHLVDLAWERRHGNQAPRITRPDSALRAAEPHRDLHTGRSGVRARAHRRRAHAQQP
;
A
#
# COMPACT_ATOMS: atom_id res chain seq x y z
N MET A 1 4.63 -27.10 5.28
CA MET A 1 4.98 -26.50 3.96
C MET A 1 6.44 -26.12 3.93
N ARG A 2 7.05 -26.13 2.74
CA ARG A 2 8.33 -25.51 2.46
C ARG A 2 8.08 -24.08 2.02
N ILE A 3 8.62 -23.11 2.74
CA ILE A 3 8.41 -21.68 2.47
C ILE A 3 9.78 -21.10 2.11
N ALA A 4 9.90 -20.45 0.96
CA ALA A 4 11.04 -19.61 0.66
C ALA A 4 10.66 -18.14 0.93
N ILE A 5 11.53 -17.41 1.64
CA ILE A 5 11.39 -15.97 1.84
C ILE A 5 12.39 -15.29 0.90
N LEU A 6 11.85 -14.66 -0.15
CA LEU A 6 12.64 -13.83 -1.06
C LEU A 6 12.77 -12.42 -0.49
N HIS A 7 13.97 -11.90 -0.45
CA HIS A 7 14.24 -10.53 -0.04
C HIS A 7 15.37 -9.95 -0.86
N ASN A 8 15.32 -8.69 -1.22
CA ASN A 8 16.44 -8.05 -1.89
C ASN A 8 17.65 -7.94 -0.93
N HIS A 9 18.84 -8.12 -1.48
CA HIS A 9 20.12 -8.01 -0.79
C HIS A 9 21.10 -7.19 -1.64
N ASP A 10 20.59 -6.08 -2.16
CA ASP A 10 21.25 -5.20 -3.13
C ASP A 10 21.71 -3.86 -2.53
N HIS A 11 21.57 -3.69 -1.20
CA HIS A 11 21.94 -2.47 -0.47
C HIS A 11 23.42 -2.13 -0.49
N ALA A 12 24.28 -3.11 -0.79
CA ALA A 12 25.72 -2.93 -0.88
C ALA A 12 26.23 -2.64 -2.31
N LEU A 13 25.35 -2.65 -3.32
CA LEU A 13 25.75 -2.48 -4.72
C LEU A 13 26.16 -1.04 -5.08
N LEU A 14 25.70 -0.06 -4.31
CA LEU A 14 25.98 1.36 -4.53
C LEU A 14 26.63 1.96 -3.28
N GLU A 15 27.79 2.62 -3.43
CA GLU A 15 28.53 3.22 -2.32
C GLU A 15 27.74 4.41 -1.70
N ASP A 16 27.16 5.28 -2.54
CA ASP A 16 26.38 6.48 -2.15
C ASP A 16 24.90 6.30 -2.47
N ASP A 17 24.28 5.27 -1.89
CA ASP A 17 22.87 4.98 -2.12
C ASP A 17 21.96 5.68 -1.12
N PRO A 18 21.18 6.68 -1.55
CA PRO A 18 20.22 7.36 -0.67
C PRO A 18 19.09 6.45 -0.18
N GLY A 19 18.84 5.30 -0.82
CA GLY A 19 17.82 4.31 -0.44
C GLY A 19 18.37 3.15 0.39
N ARG A 20 19.64 3.17 0.80
CA ARG A 20 20.31 2.07 1.49
C ARG A 20 19.57 1.61 2.75
N GLU A 21 19.14 2.53 3.60
CA GLU A 21 18.46 2.20 4.86
C GLU A 21 17.14 1.45 4.61
N ALA A 22 16.36 1.87 3.59
CA ALA A 22 15.14 1.18 3.20
C ALA A 22 15.41 -0.26 2.74
N ARG A 23 16.48 -0.47 1.93
CA ARG A 23 16.86 -1.80 1.46
C ARG A 23 17.44 -2.70 2.56
N GLU A 24 18.18 -2.14 3.52
CA GLU A 24 18.63 -2.89 4.69
C GLU A 24 17.47 -3.32 5.59
N ASP A 25 16.39 -2.55 5.64
CA ASP A 25 15.21 -2.88 6.44
C ASP A 25 14.51 -4.14 5.93
N VAL A 26 14.44 -4.36 4.62
CA VAL A 26 13.90 -5.60 4.01
C VAL A 26 14.60 -6.85 4.54
N VAL A 27 15.92 -6.80 4.75
CA VAL A 27 16.69 -7.92 5.33
C VAL A 27 16.26 -8.18 6.78
N ARG A 28 16.00 -7.12 7.55
CA ARG A 28 15.50 -7.24 8.94
C ARG A 28 14.07 -7.83 8.98
N VAL A 29 13.20 -7.41 8.06
CA VAL A 29 11.86 -7.98 7.88
C VAL A 29 11.95 -9.47 7.54
N ALA A 30 12.78 -9.84 6.57
CA ALA A 30 12.97 -11.24 6.18
C ALA A 30 13.44 -12.11 7.35
N ALA A 31 14.41 -11.63 8.15
CA ALA A 31 14.89 -12.31 9.35
C ALA A 31 13.78 -12.44 10.42
N ALA A 32 12.95 -11.42 10.62
CA ALA A 32 11.84 -11.45 11.55
C ALA A 32 10.75 -12.45 11.10
N MET A 33 10.36 -12.44 9.83
CA MET A 33 9.42 -13.41 9.24
C MET A 33 9.94 -14.84 9.31
N HIS A 34 11.22 -15.04 8.98
CA HIS A 34 11.86 -16.35 9.10
C HIS A 34 11.76 -16.90 10.53
N ARG A 35 12.07 -16.08 11.53
CA ARG A 35 12.02 -16.48 12.94
C ARG A 35 10.63 -16.96 13.36
N VAL A 36 9.59 -16.18 13.04
CA VAL A 36 8.22 -16.52 13.47
C VAL A 36 7.64 -17.71 12.70
N LEU A 37 8.01 -17.87 11.41
CA LEU A 37 7.55 -19.00 10.60
C LEU A 37 8.30 -20.30 10.87
N SER A 38 9.57 -20.27 11.29
CA SER A 38 10.39 -21.46 11.56
C SER A 38 10.36 -21.92 13.01
N GLN A 39 10.24 -21.00 13.98
CA GLN A 39 10.42 -21.26 15.41
C GLN A 39 9.13 -21.06 16.23
N GLY A 40 8.04 -20.62 15.62
CA GLY A 40 6.79 -20.39 16.33
C GLY A 40 6.15 -21.69 16.85
N PRO A 41 5.37 -21.65 17.96
CA PRO A 41 4.74 -22.83 18.55
C PRO A 41 3.73 -23.52 17.60
N LYS A 42 3.30 -22.85 16.56
CA LYS A 42 2.45 -23.37 15.48
C LYS A 42 3.25 -23.75 14.22
N SER A 43 4.59 -23.58 14.24
CA SER A 43 5.41 -23.78 13.08
C SER A 43 5.69 -25.26 12.81
N LYS A 44 5.13 -25.76 11.71
CA LYS A 44 5.49 -27.04 11.10
C LYS A 44 6.09 -26.80 9.70
N HIS A 45 6.72 -25.65 9.50
CA HIS A 45 7.21 -25.22 8.18
C HIS A 45 8.73 -25.35 8.12
N THR A 46 9.23 -25.76 6.96
CA THR A 46 10.63 -25.62 6.62
C THR A 46 10.77 -24.28 5.91
N VAL A 47 11.53 -23.36 6.48
CA VAL A 47 11.63 -21.98 5.97
C VAL A 47 13.06 -21.71 5.54
N LYS A 48 13.25 -21.17 4.34
CA LYS A 48 14.53 -20.79 3.78
C LYS A 48 14.56 -19.33 3.37
N LEU A 49 15.57 -18.59 3.76
CA LEU A 49 15.88 -17.26 3.24
C LEU A 49 16.58 -17.38 1.89
N VAL A 50 16.15 -16.61 0.91
CA VAL A 50 16.75 -16.53 -0.42
C VAL A 50 17.00 -15.05 -0.72
N ALA A 51 18.27 -14.68 -0.70
CA ALA A 51 18.71 -13.34 -1.04
C ALA A 51 18.65 -13.11 -2.55
N VAL A 52 18.13 -11.96 -2.94
CA VAL A 52 17.96 -11.53 -4.32
C VAL A 52 18.84 -10.31 -4.56
N GLU A 53 19.80 -10.40 -5.47
CA GLU A 53 20.67 -9.29 -5.85
C GLU A 53 20.33 -8.80 -7.27
N GLN A 54 20.91 -9.45 -8.29
CA GLN A 54 20.67 -9.11 -9.71
C GLN A 54 20.64 -10.35 -10.62
N ASP A 55 21.00 -11.53 -10.12
CA ASP A 55 21.06 -12.77 -10.88
C ASP A 55 19.70 -13.51 -10.85
N LEU A 56 18.83 -13.22 -11.80
CA LEU A 56 17.54 -13.89 -11.94
C LEU A 56 17.65 -15.38 -12.26
N PHE A 57 18.70 -15.81 -12.97
CA PHE A 57 18.91 -17.22 -13.29
C PHE A 57 19.30 -18.03 -12.06
N GLY A 58 20.21 -17.51 -11.23
CA GLY A 58 20.58 -18.12 -9.96
C GLY A 58 19.41 -18.22 -8.99
N ILE A 59 18.50 -17.25 -9.00
CA ILE A 59 17.25 -17.30 -8.21
C ILE A 59 16.35 -18.43 -8.74
N GLN A 60 16.13 -18.51 -10.05
CA GLN A 60 15.33 -19.56 -10.67
C GLN A 60 15.91 -20.95 -10.37
N GLU A 61 17.22 -21.15 -10.47
CA GLU A 61 17.88 -22.41 -10.13
C GLU A 61 17.70 -22.77 -8.65
N THR A 62 17.89 -21.80 -7.76
CA THR A 62 17.68 -21.96 -6.32
C THR A 62 16.25 -22.40 -6.00
N LEU A 63 15.24 -21.71 -6.54
CA LEU A 63 13.84 -22.05 -6.32
C LEU A 63 13.46 -23.39 -6.94
N SER A 64 14.06 -23.75 -8.10
CA SER A 64 13.84 -25.05 -8.73
C SER A 64 14.41 -26.21 -7.93
N ALA A 65 15.53 -26.01 -7.25
CA ALA A 65 16.17 -26.99 -6.36
C ALA A 65 15.38 -27.12 -5.03
N GLU A 66 15.00 -26.01 -4.42
CA GLU A 66 14.31 -25.98 -3.12
C GLU A 66 12.84 -26.43 -3.22
N LYS A 67 12.22 -26.21 -4.36
CA LYS A 67 10.80 -26.54 -4.65
C LYS A 67 9.88 -26.05 -3.53
N PRO A 68 9.82 -24.74 -3.23
CA PRO A 68 8.94 -24.23 -2.19
C PRO A 68 7.48 -24.45 -2.54
N ASP A 69 6.67 -24.71 -1.52
CA ASP A 69 5.22 -24.78 -1.67
C ASP A 69 4.61 -23.37 -1.81
N VAL A 70 5.22 -22.37 -1.15
CA VAL A 70 4.86 -20.95 -1.22
C VAL A 70 6.12 -20.10 -1.08
N VAL A 71 6.16 -19.00 -1.81
CA VAL A 71 7.15 -17.93 -1.66
C VAL A 71 6.55 -16.75 -0.90
N LEU A 72 7.16 -16.36 0.22
CA LEU A 72 6.89 -15.08 0.86
C LEU A 72 7.81 -14.05 0.16
N ASN A 73 7.22 -13.23 -0.71
CA ASN A 73 7.95 -12.25 -1.49
C ASN A 73 8.04 -10.92 -0.74
N LEU A 74 9.24 -10.52 -0.36
CA LEU A 74 9.55 -9.25 0.31
C LEU A 74 10.46 -8.36 -0.55
N CYS A 75 10.69 -8.72 -1.83
CA CYS A 75 11.55 -7.92 -2.68
C CYS A 75 10.89 -6.59 -3.03
N GLU A 76 11.59 -5.48 -2.77
CA GLU A 76 11.19 -4.10 -3.07
C GLU A 76 12.07 -3.48 -4.16
N SER A 77 13.13 -4.18 -4.57
CA SER A 77 14.06 -3.74 -5.62
C SER A 77 14.76 -4.93 -6.27
N LEU A 78 15.41 -4.69 -7.40
CA LEU A 78 16.38 -5.59 -8.01
C LEU A 78 17.53 -4.75 -8.55
N ALA A 79 18.77 -5.14 -8.23
CA ALA A 79 19.97 -4.39 -8.59
C ALA A 79 19.92 -2.89 -8.13
N ALA A 80 19.41 -2.66 -6.93
CA ALA A 80 19.18 -1.34 -6.33
C ALA A 80 18.21 -0.43 -7.12
N ASP A 81 17.37 -1.01 -7.98
CA ASP A 81 16.37 -0.30 -8.76
C ASP A 81 14.96 -0.78 -8.36
N ALA A 82 14.13 0.13 -7.81
CA ALA A 82 12.74 -0.16 -7.43
C ALA A 82 11.88 -0.62 -8.64
N ARG A 83 12.22 -0.22 -9.87
CA ARG A 83 11.55 -0.71 -11.08
C ARG A 83 11.71 -2.23 -11.28
N GLY A 84 12.72 -2.82 -10.64
CA GLY A 84 12.95 -4.26 -10.63
C GLY A 84 12.03 -5.06 -9.71
N GLU A 85 11.30 -4.40 -8.79
CA GLU A 85 10.38 -5.04 -7.85
C GLU A 85 9.39 -5.97 -8.54
N MET A 86 8.79 -5.53 -9.65
CA MET A 86 7.80 -6.31 -10.41
C MET A 86 8.37 -7.57 -11.07
N LEU A 87 9.68 -7.70 -11.20
CA LEU A 87 10.32 -8.84 -11.88
C LEU A 87 10.22 -10.12 -11.05
N MET A 88 10.20 -10.02 -9.72
CA MET A 88 10.06 -11.20 -8.86
C MET A 88 8.70 -11.87 -9.01
N PRO A 89 7.55 -11.19 -8.87
CA PRO A 89 6.26 -11.78 -9.16
C PRO A 89 6.16 -12.34 -10.59
N ALA A 90 6.71 -11.65 -11.60
CA ALA A 90 6.71 -12.14 -12.98
C ALA A 90 7.47 -13.47 -13.14
N LEU A 91 8.65 -13.59 -12.51
CA LEU A 91 9.42 -14.84 -12.47
C LEU A 91 8.65 -15.95 -11.76
N LEU A 92 8.02 -15.66 -10.62
CA LEU A 92 7.25 -16.64 -9.85
C LEU A 92 6.00 -17.10 -10.58
N ASP A 93 5.32 -16.20 -11.31
CA ASP A 93 4.20 -16.55 -12.21
C ASP A 93 4.68 -17.49 -13.34
N LEU A 94 5.82 -17.18 -13.98
CA LEU A 94 6.41 -18.03 -15.02
C LEU A 94 6.78 -19.42 -14.47
N MET A 95 7.31 -19.50 -13.25
CA MET A 95 7.65 -20.75 -12.56
C MET A 95 6.42 -21.45 -11.99
N GLN A 96 5.26 -20.84 -12.01
CA GLN A 96 4.01 -21.35 -11.42
C GLN A 96 4.12 -21.63 -9.90
N VAL A 97 4.94 -20.89 -9.18
CA VAL A 97 5.10 -20.99 -7.73
C VAL A 97 4.15 -19.98 -7.06
N PRO A 98 3.31 -20.40 -6.08
CA PRO A 98 2.49 -19.47 -5.31
C PRO A 98 3.35 -18.49 -4.53
N TYR A 99 2.95 -17.22 -4.48
CA TYR A 99 3.69 -16.19 -3.75
C TYR A 99 2.75 -15.19 -3.07
N THR A 100 3.22 -14.56 -2.01
CA THR A 100 2.48 -13.52 -1.28
C THR A 100 2.55 -12.18 -2.00
N GLY A 101 1.48 -11.39 -1.85
CA GLY A 101 1.42 -10.04 -2.37
C GLY A 101 0.89 -9.92 -3.79
N SER A 102 0.98 -8.72 -4.30
CA SER A 102 0.39 -8.30 -5.57
C SER A 102 1.15 -8.81 -6.79
N SER A 103 0.49 -8.77 -7.95
CA SER A 103 1.08 -9.23 -9.21
C SER A 103 2.12 -8.23 -9.75
N ALA A 104 2.92 -8.68 -10.72
CA ALA A 104 3.86 -7.81 -11.42
C ALA A 104 3.17 -6.57 -12.01
N LEU A 105 1.95 -6.73 -12.56
CA LEU A 105 1.16 -5.62 -13.10
C LEU A 105 0.79 -4.61 -12.01
N SER A 106 0.27 -5.07 -10.88
CA SER A 106 -0.13 -4.20 -9.78
C SER A 106 1.05 -3.40 -9.22
N LEU A 107 2.22 -4.06 -9.04
CA LEU A 107 3.46 -3.39 -8.60
C LEU A 107 3.91 -2.33 -9.61
N ALA A 108 3.95 -2.68 -10.91
CA ALA A 108 4.33 -1.74 -11.96
C ALA A 108 3.38 -0.52 -12.03
N LEU A 109 2.07 -0.75 -11.92
CA LEU A 109 1.08 0.33 -11.94
C LEU A 109 1.20 1.22 -10.71
N SER A 110 1.40 0.67 -9.53
CA SER A 110 1.55 1.44 -8.29
C SER A 110 2.81 2.29 -8.29
N LEU A 111 3.94 1.73 -8.72
CA LEU A 111 5.21 2.46 -8.83
C LEU A 111 5.09 3.65 -9.81
N HIS A 112 4.35 3.48 -10.92
CA HIS A 112 4.11 4.55 -11.89
C HIS A 112 2.94 5.44 -11.43
N LYS A 113 3.21 6.37 -10.50
CA LYS A 113 2.19 7.21 -9.84
C LYS A 113 1.24 7.91 -10.81
N ASN A 114 1.71 8.35 -11.98
CA ASN A 114 0.86 8.92 -13.00
C ASN A 114 -0.14 7.90 -13.57
N LYS A 115 0.31 6.65 -13.81
CA LYS A 115 -0.57 5.59 -14.32
C LYS A 115 -1.58 5.15 -13.27
N ALA A 116 -1.15 5.00 -12.03
CA ALA A 116 -2.06 4.75 -10.91
C ALA A 116 -3.16 5.82 -10.86
N LYS A 117 -2.79 7.10 -10.88
CA LYS A 117 -3.74 8.21 -10.80
C LYS A 117 -4.67 8.32 -12.02
N GLU A 118 -4.18 8.03 -13.24
CA GLU A 118 -5.01 7.95 -14.45
C GLU A 118 -6.10 6.87 -14.29
N ILE A 119 -5.74 5.69 -13.77
CA ILE A 119 -6.68 4.59 -13.53
C ILE A 119 -7.67 4.95 -12.41
N LEU A 120 -7.19 5.50 -11.29
CA LEU A 120 -8.06 5.94 -10.20
C LEU A 120 -9.10 6.94 -10.70
N ARG A 121 -8.68 7.95 -11.45
CA ARG A 121 -9.58 8.95 -12.03
C ARG A 121 -10.60 8.34 -13.00
N ALA A 122 -10.18 7.41 -13.85
CA ALA A 122 -11.06 6.70 -14.77
C ALA A 122 -12.10 5.80 -14.04
N ARG A 123 -11.77 5.33 -12.84
CA ARG A 123 -12.65 4.54 -11.97
C ARG A 123 -13.47 5.40 -11.00
N GLY A 124 -13.35 6.73 -11.06
CA GLY A 124 -14.06 7.64 -10.15
C GLY A 124 -13.53 7.63 -8.71
N VAL A 125 -12.33 7.10 -8.47
CA VAL A 125 -11.68 7.09 -7.15
C VAL A 125 -11.02 8.44 -6.90
N PRO A 126 -11.33 9.15 -5.80
CA PRO A 126 -10.77 10.46 -5.52
C PRO A 126 -9.24 10.41 -5.38
N THR A 127 -8.55 11.22 -6.17
CA THR A 127 -7.12 11.49 -6.11
C THR A 127 -6.90 12.97 -6.41
N PRO A 128 -5.85 13.63 -5.88
CA PRO A 128 -5.58 15.03 -6.21
C PRO A 128 -5.48 15.26 -7.73
N GLU A 129 -5.97 16.40 -8.20
CA GLU A 129 -5.75 16.83 -9.58
C GLU A 129 -4.25 16.89 -9.86
N PHE A 130 -3.84 16.41 -11.02
CA PHE A 130 -2.41 16.28 -11.35
C PHE A 130 -2.13 16.45 -12.83
N CYS A 131 -0.88 16.75 -13.12
CA CYS A 131 -0.30 16.67 -14.47
C CYS A 131 1.13 16.13 -14.39
N ILE A 132 1.65 15.71 -15.54
CA ILE A 132 3.02 15.23 -15.71
C ILE A 132 3.81 16.28 -16.48
N VAL A 133 5.03 16.54 -16.01
CA VAL A 133 5.99 17.42 -16.64
C VAL A 133 7.22 16.59 -17.02
N GLU A 134 7.39 16.37 -18.31
CA GLU A 134 8.52 15.60 -18.87
C GLU A 134 9.70 16.49 -19.23
N HIS A 135 9.41 17.74 -19.63
CA HIS A 135 10.38 18.75 -19.99
C HIS A 135 10.05 20.08 -19.31
N VAL A 136 11.07 20.93 -19.09
CA VAL A 136 10.88 22.23 -18.44
C VAL A 136 9.89 23.13 -19.20
N GLU A 137 9.83 22.99 -20.49
CA GLU A 137 8.92 23.73 -21.40
C GLU A 137 7.44 23.41 -21.13
N ASP A 138 7.14 22.18 -20.62
CA ASP A 138 5.79 21.76 -20.26
C ASP A 138 5.21 22.50 -19.04
N LEU A 139 6.04 23.21 -18.29
CA LEU A 139 5.59 24.05 -17.17
C LEU A 139 4.54 25.08 -17.58
N THR A 140 4.54 25.53 -18.82
CA THR A 140 3.53 26.44 -19.34
C THR A 140 2.13 25.85 -19.42
N ARG A 141 2.03 24.51 -19.44
CA ARG A 141 0.78 23.75 -19.51
C ARG A 141 0.22 23.38 -18.12
N VAL A 142 0.97 23.65 -17.05
CA VAL A 142 0.48 23.37 -15.69
C VAL A 142 -0.57 24.40 -15.32
N ASP A 143 -1.83 23.99 -15.36
CA ASP A 143 -3.00 24.80 -14.99
C ASP A 143 -3.69 24.18 -13.76
N LEU A 144 -2.97 24.20 -12.63
CA LEU A 144 -3.47 23.70 -11.34
C LEU A 144 -3.36 24.81 -10.30
N PRO A 145 -4.36 24.90 -9.37
CA PRO A 145 -4.33 25.87 -8.29
C PRO A 145 -3.29 25.53 -7.24
N PHE A 146 -2.55 26.51 -6.76
CA PHE A 146 -1.65 26.38 -5.62
C PHE A 146 -2.41 26.22 -4.30
N PRO A 147 -1.83 25.54 -3.27
CA PRO A 147 -0.49 24.94 -3.26
C PRO A 147 -0.41 23.64 -4.09
N LEU A 148 0.77 23.38 -4.67
CA LEU A 148 1.05 22.15 -5.40
C LEU A 148 2.17 21.38 -4.70
N ILE A 149 2.21 20.05 -4.92
CA ILE A 149 3.37 19.23 -4.56
C ILE A 149 3.99 18.63 -5.81
N VAL A 150 5.33 18.62 -5.87
CA VAL A 150 6.12 18.08 -6.98
C VAL A 150 6.87 16.84 -6.49
N LYS A 151 6.68 15.72 -7.18
CA LYS A 151 7.26 14.42 -6.82
C LYS A 151 7.92 13.78 -8.05
N PRO A 152 8.97 12.96 -7.88
CA PRO A 152 9.34 12.00 -8.91
C PRO A 152 8.15 11.06 -9.22
N SER A 153 7.95 10.70 -10.50
CA SER A 153 6.78 9.92 -10.90
C SER A 153 6.91 8.41 -10.66
N ARG A 154 8.14 7.92 -10.36
CA ARG A 154 8.48 6.49 -10.28
C ARG A 154 9.38 6.18 -9.11
N GLU A 155 9.18 6.85 -7.98
CA GLU A 155 9.92 6.61 -6.74
C GLU A 155 8.96 6.30 -5.60
N ASP A 156 9.40 5.45 -4.69
CA ASP A 156 8.72 5.12 -3.45
C ASP A 156 9.47 5.65 -2.23
N ALA A 157 9.06 5.25 -1.03
CA ALA A 157 9.73 5.54 0.23
C ALA A 157 10.00 7.03 0.50
N SER A 158 9.17 7.94 -0.03
CA SER A 158 9.33 9.42 0.04
C SER A 158 10.60 9.94 -0.65
N MET A 159 11.21 9.17 -1.55
CA MET A 159 12.37 9.60 -2.32
C MET A 159 12.07 10.90 -3.08
N GLY A 160 12.95 11.89 -2.88
CA GLY A 160 12.81 13.20 -3.53
C GLY A 160 11.75 14.13 -2.95
N ILE A 161 11.13 13.76 -1.84
CA ILE A 161 10.15 14.59 -1.13
C ILE A 161 10.79 15.29 0.06
N ASP A 162 10.67 16.60 0.08
CA ASP A 162 11.07 17.49 1.18
C ASP A 162 10.06 18.66 1.28
N PHE A 163 10.31 19.62 2.19
CA PHE A 163 9.44 20.79 2.33
C PHE A 163 9.38 21.66 1.07
N ASP A 164 10.47 21.72 0.29
CA ASP A 164 10.53 22.46 -0.95
C ASP A 164 9.77 21.77 -2.10
N SER A 165 9.33 20.54 -1.88
CA SER A 165 8.45 19.82 -2.82
C SER A 165 7.04 20.43 -2.83
N VAL A 166 6.61 21.09 -1.75
CA VAL A 166 5.33 21.83 -1.69
C VAL A 166 5.56 23.27 -2.09
N VAL A 167 4.91 23.72 -3.13
CA VAL A 167 5.17 25.00 -3.81
C VAL A 167 3.92 25.86 -3.85
N ASN A 168 4.10 27.18 -3.71
CA ASN A 168 3.04 28.19 -3.65
C ASN A 168 3.11 29.20 -4.79
N THR A 169 4.18 29.16 -5.60
CA THR A 169 4.41 30.09 -6.70
C THR A 169 4.96 29.40 -7.95
N ARG A 170 4.74 29.99 -9.11
CA ARG A 170 5.31 29.52 -10.39
C ARG A 170 6.84 29.38 -10.34
N GLN A 171 7.52 30.30 -9.66
CA GLN A 171 8.98 30.24 -9.52
C GLN A 171 9.44 29.02 -8.71
N GLN A 172 8.75 28.75 -7.59
CA GLN A 172 9.02 27.55 -6.78
C GLN A 172 8.74 26.29 -7.58
N LEU A 173 7.59 26.24 -8.29
CA LEU A 173 7.23 25.12 -9.18
C LEU A 173 8.34 24.82 -10.20
N GLY A 174 8.84 25.85 -10.90
CA GLY A 174 9.93 25.69 -11.86
C GLY A 174 11.20 25.10 -11.25
N ARG A 175 11.57 25.54 -10.03
CA ARG A 175 12.72 24.99 -9.30
C ARG A 175 12.52 23.53 -8.90
N ALA A 176 11.38 23.20 -8.31
CA ALA A 176 11.07 21.84 -7.85
C ALA A 176 11.00 20.86 -9.03
N VAL A 177 10.34 21.21 -10.13
CA VAL A 177 10.31 20.39 -11.34
C VAL A 177 11.71 20.19 -11.91
N THR A 178 12.51 21.26 -12.05
CA THR A 178 13.88 21.16 -12.55
C THR A 178 14.75 20.25 -11.67
N LYS A 179 14.58 20.30 -10.33
CA LYS A 179 15.24 19.39 -9.40
C LYS A 179 14.89 17.94 -9.69
N VAL A 180 13.60 17.60 -9.85
CA VAL A 180 13.17 16.23 -10.15
C VAL A 180 13.74 15.76 -11.48
N LEU A 181 13.57 16.52 -12.56
CA LEU A 181 14.04 16.15 -13.89
C LEU A 181 15.56 15.92 -13.95
N ARG A 182 16.35 16.72 -13.23
CA ARG A 182 17.82 16.60 -13.23
C ARG A 182 18.34 15.51 -12.30
N THR A 183 17.81 15.43 -11.10
CA THR A 183 18.31 14.52 -10.05
C THR A 183 17.84 13.08 -10.29
N PHE A 184 16.54 12.91 -10.57
CA PHE A 184 15.94 11.58 -10.72
C PHE A 184 15.87 11.12 -12.18
N ARG A 185 16.12 11.99 -13.15
CA ARG A 185 16.08 11.68 -14.60
C ARG A 185 14.79 10.99 -15.03
N GLN A 186 13.67 11.46 -14.47
CA GLN A 186 12.34 10.95 -14.73
C GLN A 186 11.32 12.10 -14.72
N PRO A 187 10.11 11.88 -15.26
CA PRO A 187 9.06 12.90 -15.25
C PRO A 187 8.72 13.35 -13.83
N ALA A 188 8.37 14.63 -13.69
CA ALA A 188 7.84 15.18 -12.45
C ALA A 188 6.31 15.05 -12.45
N LEU A 189 5.77 14.43 -11.40
CA LEU A 189 4.36 14.49 -11.07
C LEU A 189 4.10 15.78 -10.30
N VAL A 190 3.28 16.66 -10.86
CA VAL A 190 2.79 17.88 -10.23
C VAL A 190 1.34 17.67 -9.86
N GLU A 191 1.01 17.76 -8.58
CA GLU A 191 -0.37 17.55 -8.12
C GLU A 191 -0.80 18.60 -7.11
N ARG A 192 -2.10 18.84 -7.00
CA ARG A 192 -2.67 19.68 -5.97
C ARG A 192 -2.29 19.15 -4.58
N PHE A 193 -1.68 19.97 -3.74
CA PHE A 193 -1.40 19.60 -2.36
C PHE A 193 -2.70 19.70 -1.54
N ILE A 194 -3.18 18.57 -1.04
CA ILE A 194 -4.36 18.52 -0.17
C ILE A 194 -3.92 18.83 1.25
N GLU A 195 -4.27 20.00 1.74
CA GLU A 195 -4.08 20.35 3.15
C GLU A 195 -5.01 19.52 4.03
N GLY A 196 -4.52 19.08 5.18
CA GLY A 196 -5.31 18.26 6.11
C GLY A 196 -4.49 17.13 6.72
N ARG A 197 -5.18 16.02 7.01
CA ARG A 197 -4.59 14.86 7.71
C ARG A 197 -4.01 13.87 6.70
N GLU A 198 -2.92 13.23 7.07
CA GLU A 198 -2.36 12.11 6.32
C GLU A 198 -2.74 10.81 7.02
N VAL A 199 -3.55 9.99 6.36
CA VAL A 199 -4.17 8.78 6.93
C VAL A 199 -3.76 7.58 6.10
N TYR A 200 -3.38 6.51 6.79
CA TYR A 200 -2.98 5.26 6.19
C TYR A 200 -4.04 4.18 6.43
N VAL A 201 -4.45 3.54 5.36
CA VAL A 201 -5.45 2.47 5.37
C VAL A 201 -4.78 1.15 4.99
N PRO A 202 -4.39 0.32 5.97
CA PRO A 202 -3.88 -1.00 5.68
C PRO A 202 -5.04 -1.94 5.33
N LEU A 203 -4.87 -2.69 4.24
CA LEU A 203 -5.84 -3.66 3.73
C LEU A 203 -5.24 -5.07 3.75
N LEU A 204 -6.01 -6.05 4.22
CA LEU A 204 -5.57 -7.43 4.37
C LEU A 204 -6.64 -8.40 3.85
N GLY A 205 -6.21 -9.42 3.10
CA GLY A 205 -7.08 -10.47 2.55
C GLY A 205 -7.61 -10.14 1.15
N ASN A 206 -8.29 -11.11 0.56
CA ASN A 206 -8.84 -11.01 -0.79
C ASN A 206 -10.36 -11.05 -0.80
N ASN A 207 -10.94 -12.09 -0.22
CA ASN A 207 -12.39 -12.26 -0.18
C ASN A 207 -12.82 -12.98 1.12
N PRO A 208 -13.29 -12.25 2.14
CA PRO A 208 -13.42 -10.79 2.17
C PRO A 208 -12.08 -10.07 2.38
N ARG A 209 -11.91 -8.90 1.77
CA ARG A 209 -10.87 -7.95 2.11
C ARG A 209 -11.29 -7.17 3.35
N ARG A 210 -10.35 -6.88 4.23
CA ARG A 210 -10.60 -6.14 5.47
C ARG A 210 -9.64 -4.97 5.60
N ALA A 211 -10.15 -3.81 5.99
CA ALA A 211 -9.32 -2.74 6.51
C ALA A 211 -8.92 -3.11 7.95
N LEU A 212 -7.63 -3.00 8.25
CA LEU A 212 -7.11 -3.02 9.61
C LEU A 212 -7.29 -1.62 10.23
N PRO A 213 -7.14 -1.46 11.56
CA PRO A 213 -7.23 -0.15 12.20
C PRO A 213 -6.36 0.89 11.49
N LEU A 214 -6.97 2.03 11.17
CA LEU A 214 -6.31 3.11 10.45
C LEU A 214 -5.30 3.82 11.35
N SER A 215 -4.22 4.31 10.73
CA SER A 215 -3.25 5.19 11.40
C SER A 215 -3.16 6.54 10.69
N GLU A 216 -2.66 7.53 11.39
CA GLU A 216 -2.40 8.87 10.85
C GLU A 216 -1.01 9.36 11.27
N ILE A 217 -0.44 10.22 10.47
CA ILE A 217 0.77 10.95 10.83
C ILE A 217 0.37 12.19 11.63
N ARG A 218 0.97 12.33 12.81
CA ARG A 218 0.82 13.52 13.67
C ARG A 218 2.01 14.43 13.52
N PHE A 219 1.78 15.55 12.85
CA PHE A 219 2.82 16.55 12.63
C PHE A 219 2.95 17.48 13.84
N GLY A 220 4.11 17.47 14.49
CA GLY A 220 4.43 18.29 15.67
C GLY A 220 5.11 19.62 15.33
N ASN A 221 5.81 20.20 16.32
CA ASN A 221 6.38 21.55 16.22
C ASN A 221 7.46 21.72 15.15
N ALA A 222 8.17 20.66 14.76
CA ALA A 222 9.14 20.69 13.65
C ALA A 222 8.51 21.11 12.31
N PHE A 223 7.18 21.00 12.21
CA PHE A 223 6.39 21.37 11.03
C PHE A 223 5.73 22.76 11.14
N ALA A 224 5.94 23.49 12.25
CA ALA A 224 5.34 24.81 12.42
C ALA A 224 5.80 25.76 11.31
N GLY A 225 4.82 26.33 10.57
CA GLY A 225 5.08 27.20 9.41
C GLY A 225 5.60 26.49 8.15
N LYS A 226 5.61 25.15 8.15
CA LYS A 226 6.01 24.31 7.03
C LYS A 226 4.84 23.47 6.56
N PRO A 227 4.86 22.91 5.34
CA PRO A 227 3.84 21.98 4.90
C PRO A 227 3.92 20.67 5.69
N ASN A 228 2.76 20.14 6.05
CA ASN A 228 2.63 18.83 6.68
C ASN A 228 2.83 17.73 5.62
N VAL A 229 4.07 17.32 5.38
CA VAL A 229 4.44 16.29 4.42
C VAL A 229 5.50 15.37 5.01
N VAL A 230 5.35 14.05 4.81
CA VAL A 230 6.35 13.06 5.23
C VAL A 230 7.50 13.08 4.23
N SER A 231 8.56 13.82 4.56
CA SER A 231 9.79 13.89 3.76
C SER A 231 10.59 12.58 3.87
N TYR A 232 11.56 12.38 2.95
CA TYR A 232 12.52 11.29 3.08
C TYR A 232 13.23 11.32 4.45
N LYS A 233 13.64 12.51 4.88
CA LYS A 233 14.28 12.70 6.17
C LYS A 233 13.36 12.34 7.35
N ALA A 234 12.07 12.71 7.28
CA ALA A 234 11.07 12.35 8.30
C ALA A 234 10.86 10.84 8.41
N LYS A 235 11.10 10.09 7.32
CA LYS A 235 10.90 8.64 7.29
C LYS A 235 12.16 7.86 7.72
N TRP A 236 13.34 8.30 7.33
CA TRP A 236 14.58 7.49 7.40
C TRP A 236 15.66 8.03 8.34
N ASP A 237 15.67 9.31 8.65
CA ASP A 237 16.61 9.88 9.63
C ASP A 237 16.00 9.88 11.03
N LEU A 238 16.13 8.75 11.72
CA LEU A 238 15.57 8.54 13.07
C LEU A 238 16.03 9.56 14.12
N THR A 239 17.10 10.31 13.85
CA THR A 239 17.63 11.35 14.75
C THR A 239 17.09 12.73 14.44
N SER A 240 16.43 12.91 13.30
CA SER A 240 15.91 14.21 12.89
C SER A 240 14.68 14.62 13.71
N ALA A 241 14.55 15.92 13.94
CA ALA A 241 13.34 16.47 14.55
C ALA A 241 12.09 16.17 13.70
N GLU A 242 12.22 16.10 12.37
CA GLU A 242 11.14 15.75 11.46
C GLU A 242 10.62 14.33 11.72
N CYS A 243 11.53 13.35 11.89
CA CYS A 243 11.15 11.98 12.19
C CYS A 243 10.52 11.84 13.58
N ILE A 244 11.15 12.45 14.58
CA ILE A 244 10.68 12.39 15.98
C ILE A 244 9.29 13.02 16.13
N GLU A 245 9.02 14.10 15.40
CA GLU A 245 7.80 14.88 15.50
C GLU A 245 6.77 14.59 14.39
N SER A 246 6.93 13.50 13.66
CA SER A 246 5.91 12.96 12.74
C SER A 246 5.58 11.48 13.02
N PRO A 247 5.28 11.09 14.27
CA PRO A 247 4.97 9.71 14.59
C PRO A 247 3.65 9.27 13.93
N SER A 248 3.62 8.01 13.48
CA SER A 248 2.38 7.34 13.13
C SER A 248 1.64 6.94 14.41
N ALA A 249 0.37 7.27 14.50
CA ALA A 249 -0.49 6.97 15.63
C ALA A 249 -1.85 6.43 15.14
N PRO A 250 -2.63 5.71 16.00
CA PRO A 250 -4.01 5.34 15.65
C PRO A 250 -4.81 6.56 15.22
N ALA A 251 -5.49 6.47 14.07
CA ALA A 251 -6.27 7.56 13.53
C ALA A 251 -7.49 7.84 14.42
N GLN A 252 -7.75 9.11 14.70
CA GLN A 252 -8.93 9.55 15.44
C GLN A 252 -9.84 10.31 14.47
N LEU A 253 -10.64 9.57 13.70
CA LEU A 253 -11.57 10.08 12.71
C LEU A 253 -13.01 9.98 13.20
N PRO A 254 -13.91 10.90 12.80
CA PRO A 254 -15.34 10.66 12.85
C PRO A 254 -15.69 9.37 12.09
N ARG A 255 -16.67 8.59 12.56
CA ARG A 255 -17.02 7.28 11.98
C ARG A 255 -17.36 7.35 10.49
N ASP A 256 -18.04 8.39 10.07
CA ASP A 256 -18.38 8.60 8.66
C ASP A 256 -17.16 8.92 7.79
N VAL A 257 -16.18 9.67 8.32
CA VAL A 257 -14.91 9.95 7.64
C VAL A 257 -14.06 8.67 7.53
N GLU A 258 -13.98 7.91 8.62
CA GLU A 258 -13.28 6.62 8.63
C GLU A 258 -13.88 5.66 7.59
N ALA A 259 -15.21 5.54 7.54
CA ALA A 259 -15.89 4.70 6.55
C ALA A 259 -15.59 5.15 5.11
N ARG A 260 -15.59 6.45 4.81
CA ARG A 260 -15.20 6.98 3.50
C ARG A 260 -13.73 6.68 3.16
N CYS A 261 -12.82 6.80 4.14
CA CYS A 261 -11.41 6.44 3.93
C CYS A 261 -11.27 4.96 3.54
N ILE A 262 -11.97 4.06 4.23
CA ILE A 262 -11.95 2.61 3.94
C ILE A 262 -12.55 2.32 2.56
N GLU A 263 -13.66 2.96 2.21
CA GLU A 263 -14.31 2.81 0.91
C GLU A 263 -13.39 3.24 -0.24
N VAL A 264 -12.83 4.46 -0.15
CA VAL A 264 -11.92 5.01 -1.16
C VAL A 264 -10.65 4.17 -1.28
N ALA A 265 -10.06 3.76 -0.16
CA ALA A 265 -8.87 2.91 -0.16
C ALA A 265 -9.15 1.52 -0.78
N SER A 266 -10.30 0.91 -0.45
CA SER A 266 -10.70 -0.38 -1.02
C SER A 266 -10.93 -0.29 -2.53
N ALA A 267 -11.58 0.77 -3.00
CA ALA A 267 -11.79 1.02 -4.42
C ALA A 267 -10.46 1.26 -5.17
N ALA A 268 -9.52 1.99 -4.56
CA ALA A 268 -8.19 2.22 -5.12
C ALA A 268 -7.39 0.92 -5.25
N PHE A 269 -7.40 0.10 -4.20
CA PHE A 269 -6.72 -1.18 -4.16
C PHE A 269 -7.27 -2.16 -5.22
N GLU A 270 -8.59 -2.15 -5.42
CA GLU A 270 -9.24 -2.94 -6.47
C GLU A 270 -8.91 -2.40 -7.87
N ALA A 271 -8.90 -1.07 -8.05
CA ALA A 271 -8.63 -0.43 -9.33
C ALA A 271 -7.25 -0.78 -9.90
N LEU A 272 -6.25 -1.00 -9.03
CA LEU A 272 -4.90 -1.44 -9.40
C LEU A 272 -4.69 -2.96 -9.28
N GLU A 273 -5.77 -3.74 -9.12
CA GLU A 273 -5.74 -5.21 -9.02
C GLU A 273 -4.81 -5.71 -7.90
N CYS A 274 -4.68 -4.93 -6.82
CA CYS A 274 -3.89 -5.32 -5.67
C CYS A 274 -4.55 -6.46 -4.89
N ARG A 275 -3.73 -7.30 -4.27
CA ARG A 275 -4.19 -8.50 -3.57
C ARG A 275 -3.36 -8.82 -2.33
N ASP A 276 -3.88 -9.73 -1.50
CA ASP A 276 -3.32 -10.25 -0.26
C ASP A 276 -3.17 -9.18 0.83
N TYR A 277 -2.37 -8.15 0.63
CA TYR A 277 -2.13 -7.06 1.56
C TYR A 277 -1.60 -5.83 0.85
N GLY A 278 -1.69 -4.70 1.52
CA GLY A 278 -1.11 -3.44 1.07
C GLY A 278 -1.63 -2.26 1.90
N ARG A 279 -1.10 -1.08 1.63
CA ARG A 279 -1.48 0.15 2.30
C ARG A 279 -1.83 1.22 1.28
N VAL A 280 -2.97 1.85 1.48
CA VAL A 280 -3.38 3.02 0.69
C VAL A 280 -3.19 4.26 1.55
N ASP A 281 -2.44 5.22 1.04
CA ASP A 281 -2.11 6.46 1.72
C ASP A 281 -3.04 7.56 1.22
N LEU A 282 -3.71 8.23 2.16
CA LEU A 282 -4.75 9.23 1.90
C LEU A 282 -4.37 10.59 2.49
N ARG A 283 -4.78 11.65 1.79
CA ARG A 283 -4.92 12.98 2.41
C ARG A 283 -6.42 13.23 2.63
N VAL A 284 -6.77 13.62 3.85
CA VAL A 284 -8.16 13.93 4.22
C VAL A 284 -8.26 15.42 4.48
N ASP A 285 -9.07 16.12 3.68
CA ASP A 285 -9.23 17.57 3.79
C ASP A 285 -10.06 17.98 5.04
N ALA A 286 -10.20 19.28 5.25
CA ALA A 286 -10.95 19.82 6.39
C ALA A 286 -12.45 19.45 6.36
N ALA A 287 -13.02 19.14 5.19
CA ALA A 287 -14.39 18.69 5.04
C ALA A 287 -14.55 17.16 5.23
N GLY A 288 -13.43 16.45 5.48
CA GLY A 288 -13.41 14.99 5.67
C GLY A 288 -13.43 14.21 4.36
N ASN A 289 -13.09 14.82 3.24
CA ASN A 289 -12.99 14.12 1.97
C ASN A 289 -11.61 13.45 1.82
N PRO A 290 -11.54 12.13 1.60
CA PRO A 290 -10.28 11.42 1.38
C PRO A 290 -9.85 11.49 -0.10
N PHE A 291 -8.54 11.68 -0.33
CA PHE A 291 -7.90 11.64 -1.63
C PHE A 291 -6.72 10.68 -1.61
N VAL A 292 -6.68 9.73 -2.54
CA VAL A 292 -5.57 8.78 -2.65
C VAL A 292 -4.31 9.50 -3.14
N ILE A 293 -3.26 9.46 -2.33
CA ILE A 293 -1.96 10.06 -2.69
C ILE A 293 -0.93 9.00 -3.08
N ASP A 294 -1.05 7.77 -2.55
CA ASP A 294 -0.18 6.64 -2.92
C ASP A 294 -0.87 5.30 -2.64
N ILE A 295 -0.41 4.25 -3.32
CA ILE A 295 -0.86 2.87 -3.12
C ILE A 295 0.38 1.99 -3.04
N ASN A 296 0.54 1.30 -1.90
CA ASN A 296 1.69 0.48 -1.59
C ASN A 296 1.28 -1.01 -1.52
N PRO A 297 1.28 -1.74 -2.64
CA PRO A 297 0.85 -3.14 -2.69
C PRO A 297 1.88 -4.12 -2.09
N ASN A 298 3.09 -3.63 -1.79
CA ASN A 298 4.15 -4.33 -1.09
C ASN A 298 4.68 -3.42 0.02
N CYS A 299 3.81 -3.06 0.96
CA CYS A 299 4.15 -2.14 2.03
C CYS A 299 5.04 -2.80 3.08
N ASP A 300 5.81 -1.96 3.79
CA ASP A 300 6.70 -2.38 4.86
C ASP A 300 6.00 -3.25 5.91
N LEU A 301 6.52 -4.47 6.08
CA LEU A 301 6.05 -5.48 7.03
C LEU A 301 6.97 -5.60 8.25
N HIS A 302 7.87 -4.64 8.50
CA HIS A 302 8.70 -4.65 9.71
C HIS A 302 7.80 -4.73 10.97
N PRO A 303 8.17 -5.48 12.01
CA PRO A 303 7.34 -5.63 13.22
C PRO A 303 6.94 -4.30 13.89
N GLN A 304 7.76 -3.26 13.71
CA GLN A 304 7.49 -1.91 14.23
C GLN A 304 6.84 -0.97 13.20
N ALA A 305 6.62 -1.43 11.96
CA ALA A 305 5.96 -0.63 10.93
C ALA A 305 4.44 -0.54 11.12
N GLY A 306 3.84 0.42 10.43
CA GLY A 306 2.42 0.72 10.56
C GLY A 306 1.50 -0.44 10.22
N PHE A 307 1.84 -1.27 9.22
CA PHE A 307 1.02 -2.41 8.83
C PHE A 307 0.99 -3.49 9.92
N ALA A 308 2.16 -3.88 10.45
CA ALA A 308 2.26 -4.87 11.53
C ALA A 308 1.58 -4.39 12.82
N LYS A 309 1.75 -3.13 13.19
CA LYS A 309 1.05 -2.51 14.33
C LYS A 309 -0.47 -2.48 14.16
N ALA A 310 -0.96 -2.21 12.96
CA ALA A 310 -2.39 -2.26 12.66
C ALA A 310 -2.94 -3.69 12.74
N ALA A 311 -2.18 -4.69 12.30
CA ALA A 311 -2.53 -6.10 12.45
C ALA A 311 -2.59 -6.51 13.93
N GLU A 312 -1.61 -6.09 14.75
CA GLU A 312 -1.59 -6.32 16.19
C GLU A 312 -2.79 -5.65 16.88
N ALA A 313 -3.11 -4.42 16.54
CA ALA A 313 -4.29 -3.72 17.05
C ALA A 313 -5.62 -4.41 16.63
N ALA A 314 -5.64 -5.14 15.52
CA ALA A 314 -6.74 -6.00 15.10
C ALA A 314 -6.73 -7.39 15.76
N GLY A 315 -5.80 -7.66 16.69
CA GLY A 315 -5.68 -8.94 17.41
C GLY A 315 -4.87 -10.01 16.68
N LEU A 316 -4.14 -9.69 15.62
CA LEU A 316 -3.24 -10.60 14.91
C LEU A 316 -1.81 -10.41 15.45
N SER A 317 -1.24 -11.43 16.09
CA SER A 317 0.19 -11.41 16.37
C SER A 317 1.01 -11.35 15.07
N TYR A 318 2.26 -10.93 15.18
CA TYR A 318 3.15 -10.90 14.01
C TYR A 318 3.33 -12.29 13.36
N ALA A 319 3.32 -13.34 14.17
CA ALA A 319 3.34 -14.72 13.69
C ALA A 319 2.04 -15.09 12.96
N ASP A 320 0.88 -14.67 13.49
CA ASP A 320 -0.41 -14.92 12.83
C ASP A 320 -0.51 -14.12 11.51
N LEU A 321 0.02 -12.90 11.46
CA LEU A 321 0.12 -12.11 10.23
C LEU A 321 0.97 -12.85 9.18
N ALA A 322 2.17 -13.28 9.54
CA ALA A 322 3.07 -14.00 8.62
C ALA A 322 2.42 -15.26 8.05
N LEU A 323 1.78 -16.07 8.92
CA LEU A 323 1.04 -17.26 8.52
C LEU A 323 -0.14 -16.92 7.61
N HIS A 324 -0.88 -15.86 7.93
CA HIS A 324 -2.01 -15.43 7.12
C HIS A 324 -1.62 -15.03 5.70
N LEU A 325 -0.51 -14.31 5.55
CA LEU A 325 0.02 -13.96 4.22
C LEU A 325 0.37 -15.22 3.40
N VAL A 326 1.03 -16.20 4.02
CA VAL A 326 1.35 -17.49 3.38
C VAL A 326 0.08 -18.23 2.99
N ASP A 327 -0.93 -18.26 3.87
CA ASP A 327 -2.22 -18.91 3.59
C ASP A 327 -2.94 -18.26 2.40
N LEU A 328 -2.98 -16.92 2.33
CA LEU A 328 -3.60 -16.19 1.21
C LEU A 328 -2.99 -16.59 -0.14
N ALA A 329 -1.66 -16.69 -0.19
CA ALA A 329 -0.96 -17.10 -1.41
C ALA A 329 -1.26 -18.57 -1.78
N TRP A 330 -1.27 -19.45 -0.79
CA TRP A 330 -1.60 -20.86 -0.97
C TRP A 330 -3.05 -21.06 -1.46
N GLU A 331 -4.01 -20.44 -0.78
CA GLU A 331 -5.44 -20.53 -1.10
C GLU A 331 -5.75 -20.02 -2.51
N ARG A 332 -5.07 -18.98 -2.97
CA ARG A 332 -5.23 -18.43 -4.31
C ARG A 332 -4.86 -19.44 -5.41
N ARG A 333 -3.86 -20.28 -5.16
CA ARG A 333 -3.42 -21.32 -6.11
C ARG A 333 -4.27 -22.59 -6.05
N HIS A 334 -4.71 -22.99 -4.87
CA HIS A 334 -5.29 -24.31 -4.61
C HIS A 334 -6.79 -24.25 -4.27
N GLY A 335 -7.36 -23.05 -4.15
CA GLY A 335 -8.75 -22.85 -3.71
C GLY A 335 -8.95 -23.30 -2.26
N ASN A 336 -10.21 -23.51 -1.87
CA ASN A 336 -10.57 -23.89 -0.49
C ASN A 336 -10.15 -25.33 -0.08
N GLN A 337 -9.35 -26.00 -0.88
CA GLN A 337 -8.81 -27.35 -0.57
C GLN A 337 -7.51 -27.29 0.26
N ALA A 338 -7.05 -26.10 0.63
CA ALA A 338 -5.84 -25.93 1.43
C ALA A 338 -6.00 -26.52 2.84
N PRO A 339 -4.96 -27.15 3.41
CA PRO A 339 -4.95 -27.54 4.82
C PRO A 339 -5.04 -26.26 5.67
N ARG A 340 -6.20 -26.02 6.25
CA ARG A 340 -6.41 -24.88 7.16
C ARG A 340 -5.50 -25.05 8.36
N ILE A 341 -4.57 -24.12 8.55
CA ILE A 341 -3.89 -23.95 9.84
C ILE A 341 -5.00 -23.55 10.80
N THR A 342 -5.28 -24.40 11.80
CA THR A 342 -6.36 -24.19 12.77
C THR A 342 -6.16 -22.85 13.46
N ARG A 343 -7.00 -21.88 13.10
CA ARG A 343 -7.06 -20.54 13.72
C ARG A 343 -7.97 -20.57 14.93
N PRO A 344 -7.70 -19.78 15.96
CA PRO A 344 -8.76 -19.38 16.87
C PRO A 344 -9.64 -18.36 16.12
N ASP A 345 -10.82 -18.81 15.67
CA ASP A 345 -11.82 -18.02 14.91
C ASP A 345 -12.37 -16.78 15.66
N SER A 346 -11.95 -16.55 16.90
CA SER A 346 -12.53 -15.54 17.78
C SER A 346 -11.98 -14.11 17.57
N ALA A 347 -10.74 -13.96 17.16
CA ALA A 347 -10.13 -12.63 17.06
C ALA A 347 -10.61 -11.83 15.84
N LEU A 348 -10.96 -12.51 14.73
CA LEU A 348 -11.38 -11.84 13.50
C LEU A 348 -12.89 -11.56 13.41
N ARG A 349 -13.71 -12.17 14.28
CA ARG A 349 -15.18 -11.96 14.29
C ARG A 349 -15.63 -10.75 15.12
N ALA A 350 -14.77 -10.17 15.93
CA ALA A 350 -15.13 -9.07 16.84
C ALA A 350 -15.33 -7.70 16.18
N ALA A 351 -15.12 -7.58 14.87
CA ALA A 351 -15.20 -6.31 14.13
C ALA A 351 -16.39 -6.19 13.17
N GLU A 352 -17.43 -7.03 13.32
CA GLU A 352 -18.67 -6.77 12.57
C GLU A 352 -19.42 -5.58 13.22
N PRO A 353 -19.81 -4.53 12.45
CA PRO A 353 -20.65 -3.48 12.99
C PRO A 353 -22.01 -4.07 13.36
N HIS A 354 -22.45 -3.88 14.60
CA HIS A 354 -23.79 -4.19 15.06
C HIS A 354 -24.82 -3.57 14.09
N ARG A 355 -25.51 -4.40 13.32
CA ARG A 355 -26.77 -4.03 12.68
C ARG A 355 -27.83 -4.02 13.76
N ASP A 356 -28.13 -2.85 14.29
CA ASP A 356 -29.32 -2.63 15.07
C ASP A 356 -30.55 -2.79 14.17
N LEU A 357 -31.14 -3.98 14.25
CA LEU A 357 -32.48 -4.24 13.71
C LEU A 357 -33.52 -3.64 14.66
N HIS A 358 -33.89 -2.40 14.44
CA HIS A 358 -35.16 -1.86 14.96
C HIS A 358 -36.34 -2.51 14.22
N THR A 359 -36.87 -3.59 14.78
CA THR A 359 -38.18 -4.12 14.42
C THR A 359 -39.28 -3.25 15.05
N GLY A 360 -39.72 -2.28 14.30
CA GLY A 360 -41.00 -1.58 14.58
C GLY A 360 -42.14 -2.31 13.88
N ARG A 361 -42.89 -3.13 14.63
CA ARG A 361 -44.22 -3.60 14.18
C ARG A 361 -45.21 -2.46 14.20
N SER A 362 -45.81 -2.15 13.07
CA SER A 362 -47.16 -1.61 13.05
C SER A 362 -47.88 -2.14 11.81
N GLY A 363 -48.88 -2.95 12.07
CA GLY A 363 -49.75 -3.50 11.03
C GLY A 363 -50.75 -2.47 10.56
N VAL A 364 -50.97 -2.43 9.24
CA VAL A 364 -52.27 -1.94 8.68
C VAL A 364 -52.62 -2.86 7.53
N ARG A 365 -53.80 -3.48 7.71
CA ARG A 365 -54.54 -4.21 6.66
C ARG A 365 -55.15 -3.20 5.66
N ALA A 366 -55.00 -3.46 4.36
CA ALA A 366 -55.97 -2.92 3.38
C ALA A 366 -55.96 -3.83 2.12
N ARG A 367 -57.03 -4.43 1.99
CA ARG A 367 -58.02 -4.85 0.97
C ARG A 367 -57.53 -4.78 -0.50
N ALA A 368 -57.73 -5.90 -1.12
CA ALA A 368 -57.73 -6.13 -2.57
C ALA A 368 -58.87 -5.36 -3.27
N HIS A 369 -58.58 -4.79 -4.43
CA HIS A 369 -59.56 -4.60 -5.49
C HIS A 369 -58.94 -4.99 -6.85
N ARG A 370 -59.51 -6.05 -7.40
CA ARG A 370 -59.40 -6.42 -8.81
C ARG A 370 -60.18 -5.41 -9.64
N ARG A 371 -59.64 -4.96 -10.80
CA ARG A 371 -60.42 -4.76 -12.03
C ARG A 371 -59.58 -4.97 -13.28
N ARG A 372 -60.27 -5.61 -14.22
CA ARG A 372 -59.79 -6.12 -15.51
C ARG A 372 -59.63 -5.05 -16.59
N ALA A 373 -58.70 -5.33 -17.45
CA ALA A 373 -58.70 -5.28 -18.91
C ALA A 373 -59.43 -4.17 -19.70
N HIS A 374 -58.71 -3.54 -20.62
CA HIS A 374 -59.04 -3.66 -22.06
C HIS A 374 -57.87 -3.18 -22.93
N ALA A 375 -57.64 -3.94 -23.96
CA ALA A 375 -56.76 -3.68 -25.08
C ALA A 375 -57.34 -2.63 -26.04
N GLN A 376 -56.47 -1.95 -26.76
CA GLN A 376 -56.50 -1.81 -28.21
C GLN A 376 -55.46 -0.80 -28.70
N GLN A 377 -54.70 -1.30 -29.64
CA GLN A 377 -53.93 -0.52 -30.63
C GLN A 377 -54.88 0.15 -31.64
N PRO A 378 -54.46 1.05 -32.52
CA PRO A 378 -53.32 0.88 -33.46
C PRO A 378 -52.09 1.72 -33.15
#